data_9e00b075e67b1cb732dc0bd085e3ef70
#
_entry.id   9e00b075e67b1cb732dc0bd085e3ef70
#
_cell.length_a   1.000
_cell.length_b   1.000
_cell.length_c   1.000
_cell.angle_alpha   90.00
_cell.angle_beta   90.00
_cell.angle_gamma   90.00
#
_symmetry.space_group_name_H-M   'P 1'
#
loop_
_entity.id
_entity.type
_entity.pdbx_description
1 polymer ?
#
loop_
_entity_poly.entity_id
_entity_poly.type
_entity_poly.pdbx_seq_one_letter_code
_entity_poly.pdbx_strand_id
1 'polypeptide(L)'
;MNKQSPPRHYLPNNNRKNQKAETTPNRPRVSSRKVWLVGRYREYRNAQIQLAKEQKKLVCLISRGCHNRTQETNQSAALRWFDAKQIPYTIVDGMDPNQRQYRNELFDLSGIRGNYPQFFFEYQNGTIQYMGNFSTLERLNESSNLPLEVLSRHVEIETFEKVFGSVVDSFR
;
A
#
# COMPACT_ATOMS: atom_id res chain seq x y z
N MET A 1 -19.39 90.03 31.99
CA MET A 1 -18.23 90.63 32.70
C MET A 1 -17.20 89.46 32.93
N ASN A 2 -16.08 89.65 32.34
CA ASN A 2 -14.74 89.27 32.75
C ASN A 2 -14.45 87.80 33.08
N LYS A 3 -13.68 87.17 32.22
CA LYS A 3 -12.23 86.99 32.27
C LYS A 3 -11.83 86.02 33.41
N GLN A 4 -11.07 84.95 33.26
CA GLN A 4 -9.72 84.84 32.71
C GLN A 4 -9.29 83.31 32.73
N SER A 5 -8.67 82.87 31.67
CA SER A 5 -7.65 81.75 31.75
C SER A 5 -6.40 82.39 32.42
N PRO A 6 -5.36 81.65 32.83
CA PRO A 6 -4.67 80.45 32.40
C PRO A 6 -3.97 79.75 33.56
N PRO A 7 -2.85 79.05 33.49
CA PRO A 7 -1.94 78.74 32.40
C PRO A 7 -1.47 77.28 32.32
N ARG A 8 -0.78 77.02 31.25
CA ARG A 8 -0.01 75.79 30.94
C ARG A 8 1.16 75.61 31.90
N HIS A 9 1.39 74.39 32.24
CA HIS A 9 2.77 73.96 32.55
C HIS A 9 3.19 72.76 31.74
N TYR A 10 4.21 72.98 30.96
CA TYR A 10 5.12 72.05 30.31
C TYR A 10 5.81 71.19 31.36
N LEU A 11 6.07 69.89 31.10
CA LEU A 11 7.34 69.45 30.60
C LEU A 11 7.52 67.94 30.60
N PRO A 12 8.51 67.52 29.91
CA PRO A 12 8.55 66.24 29.24
C PRO A 12 9.33 65.22 30.06
N ASN A 13 9.07 63.93 29.82
CA ASN A 13 10.20 63.03 29.95
C ASN A 13 10.06 61.87 28.96
N ASN A 14 10.93 61.94 28.05
CA ASN A 14 11.32 60.94 27.11
C ASN A 14 11.96 59.78 27.84
N ASN A 15 11.39 58.59 27.76
CA ASN A 15 12.18 57.39 27.94
C ASN A 15 11.66 56.31 27.02
N ARG A 16 12.01 56.45 25.74
CA ARG A 16 11.95 55.32 24.79
C ARG A 16 13.01 54.33 25.17
N LYS A 17 12.65 53.32 25.96
CA LYS A 17 13.42 52.08 26.02
C LYS A 17 13.13 51.30 24.77
N ASN A 18 14.13 51.23 23.92
CA ASN A 18 14.23 50.29 22.79
C ASN A 18 13.97 48.87 23.28
N GLN A 19 12.77 48.36 23.10
CA GLN A 19 12.52 46.96 23.11
C GLN A 19 12.84 46.45 21.72
N LYS A 20 13.99 45.82 21.55
CA LYS A 20 14.30 44.97 20.43
C LYS A 20 13.21 43.90 20.32
N ALA A 21 12.41 43.99 19.25
CA ALA A 21 11.51 42.93 18.86
C ALA A 21 12.42 41.71 18.48
N GLU A 22 12.45 40.72 19.32
CA GLU A 22 12.99 39.40 18.96
C GLU A 22 12.05 38.84 17.87
N THR A 23 12.54 38.87 16.65
CA THR A 23 11.95 38.17 15.53
C THR A 23 12.09 36.67 15.77
N THR A 24 11.08 36.06 16.35
CA THR A 24 10.95 34.60 16.35
C THR A 24 10.90 34.13 14.90
N PRO A 25 11.73 33.15 14.51
CA PRO A 25 11.71 32.63 13.15
C PRO A 25 10.31 32.06 12.84
N ASN A 26 9.71 32.59 11.80
CA ASN A 26 8.39 32.20 11.31
C ASN A 26 8.44 30.73 10.88
N ARG A 27 8.11 29.80 11.81
CA ARG A 27 7.92 28.39 11.48
C ARG A 27 6.73 28.29 10.54
N PRO A 28 6.89 27.71 9.35
CA PRO A 28 5.78 27.56 8.42
C PRO A 28 4.67 26.75 9.13
N ARG A 29 3.50 27.35 9.27
CA ARG A 29 2.29 26.67 9.75
C ARG A 29 1.90 25.61 8.75
N VAL A 30 2.36 24.38 8.98
CA VAL A 30 1.96 23.23 8.18
C VAL A 30 0.47 23.03 8.42
N SER A 31 -0.32 23.14 7.36
CA SER A 31 -1.77 22.96 7.42
C SER A 31 -2.12 21.63 8.11
N SER A 32 -3.03 21.67 9.07
CA SER A 32 -3.50 20.49 9.82
C SER A 32 -3.92 19.34 8.90
N ARG A 33 -4.47 19.65 7.73
CA ARG A 33 -4.80 18.66 6.69
C ARG A 33 -3.57 17.94 6.13
N LYS A 34 -2.45 18.65 5.91
CA LYS A 34 -1.21 18.02 5.42
C LYS A 34 -0.59 17.11 6.47
N VAL A 35 -0.61 17.53 7.75
CA VAL A 35 -0.12 16.70 8.86
C VAL A 35 -0.96 15.43 9.02
N TRP A 36 -2.28 15.54 8.91
CA TRP A 36 -3.20 14.41 9.00
C TRP A 36 -3.01 13.40 7.84
N LEU A 37 -2.85 13.90 6.60
CA LEU A 37 -2.56 13.05 5.42
C LEU A 37 -1.22 12.32 5.55
N VAL A 38 -0.19 13.00 6.03
CA VAL A 38 1.15 12.39 6.24
C VAL A 38 1.08 11.33 7.34
N GLY A 39 0.33 11.58 8.42
CA GLY A 39 0.11 10.61 9.51
C GLY A 39 -0.56 9.34 9.00
N ARG A 40 -1.68 9.46 8.30
CA ARG A 40 -2.39 8.30 7.71
C ARG A 40 -1.56 7.55 6.68
N TYR A 41 -0.78 8.26 5.87
CA TYR A 41 0.11 7.61 4.91
C TYR A 41 1.22 6.81 5.61
N ARG A 42 1.76 7.33 6.72
CA ARG A 42 2.75 6.62 7.54
C ARG A 42 2.15 5.37 8.20
N GLU A 43 0.95 5.47 8.76
CA GLU A 43 0.23 4.33 9.34
C GLU A 43 -0.07 3.27 8.29
N TYR A 44 -0.59 3.67 7.13
CA TYR A 44 -0.83 2.77 6.00
C TYR A 44 0.46 2.07 5.54
N ARG A 45 1.55 2.83 5.38
CA ARG A 45 2.86 2.28 5.00
C ARG A 45 3.40 1.32 6.06
N ASN A 46 3.28 1.64 7.34
CA ASN A 46 3.73 0.76 8.42
C ASN A 46 2.89 -0.51 8.47
N ALA A 47 1.58 -0.44 8.28
CA ALA A 47 0.71 -1.60 8.18
C ALA A 47 1.10 -2.49 6.98
N GLN A 48 1.40 -1.92 5.83
CA GLN A 48 1.89 -2.65 4.66
C GLN A 48 3.25 -3.33 4.93
N ILE A 49 4.18 -2.67 5.64
CA ILE A 49 5.47 -3.26 6.02
C ILE A 49 5.28 -4.39 7.02
N GLN A 50 4.35 -4.27 7.96
CA GLN A 50 4.04 -5.35 8.90
C GLN A 50 3.40 -6.55 8.20
N LEU A 51 2.43 -6.31 7.32
CA LEU A 51 1.83 -7.35 6.48
C LEU A 51 2.87 -8.08 5.62
N ALA A 52 3.87 -7.35 5.10
CA ALA A 52 4.95 -7.94 4.33
C ALA A 52 5.95 -8.78 5.15
N LYS A 53 6.00 -8.57 6.48
CA LYS A 53 6.84 -9.36 7.39
C LYS A 53 6.14 -10.59 7.95
N GLU A 54 4.81 -10.67 7.86
CA GLU A 54 4.08 -11.86 8.28
C GLU A 54 4.29 -12.98 7.27
N GLN A 55 4.55 -14.18 7.79
CA GLN A 55 4.60 -15.36 6.94
C GLN A 55 3.25 -15.54 6.26
N LYS A 56 3.27 -15.58 4.95
CA LYS A 56 2.08 -15.73 4.14
C LYS A 56 2.25 -16.87 3.14
N LYS A 57 1.13 -17.53 2.82
CA LYS A 57 1.05 -18.57 1.79
C LYS A 57 0.39 -18.00 0.55
N LEU A 58 0.83 -18.46 -0.62
CA LEU A 58 0.16 -18.15 -1.88
C LEU A 58 -0.92 -19.19 -2.15
N VAL A 59 -2.15 -18.74 -2.35
CA VAL A 59 -3.29 -19.56 -2.75
C VAL A 59 -3.67 -19.22 -4.18
N CYS A 60 -3.70 -20.24 -5.03
CA CYS A 60 -4.06 -20.14 -6.45
C CYS A 60 -5.43 -20.76 -6.66
N LEU A 61 -6.45 -19.95 -6.91
CA LEU A 61 -7.78 -20.41 -7.28
C LEU A 61 -7.81 -20.64 -8.79
N ILE A 62 -7.92 -21.89 -9.19
CA ILE A 62 -7.99 -22.35 -10.60
C ILE A 62 -9.26 -23.16 -10.85
N SER A 63 -9.50 -23.54 -12.10
CA SER A 63 -10.56 -24.46 -12.47
C SER A 63 -10.05 -25.48 -13.47
N ARG A 64 -9.93 -26.74 -13.07
CA ARG A 64 -9.50 -27.83 -13.94
C ARG A 64 -10.55 -28.24 -14.96
N GLY A 65 -11.81 -27.93 -14.70
CA GLY A 65 -12.93 -28.15 -15.63
C GLY A 65 -13.31 -26.90 -16.44
N CYS A 66 -12.39 -25.93 -16.58
CA CYS A 66 -12.64 -24.72 -17.32
C CYS A 66 -12.74 -25.02 -18.82
N HIS A 67 -13.86 -24.68 -19.43
CA HIS A 67 -14.04 -24.79 -20.89
C HIS A 67 -13.54 -23.55 -21.65
N ASN A 68 -13.10 -22.51 -20.95
CA ASN A 68 -12.54 -21.32 -21.56
C ASN A 68 -11.04 -21.49 -21.80
N ARG A 69 -10.66 -21.65 -23.08
CA ARG A 69 -9.28 -21.87 -23.50
C ARG A 69 -8.31 -20.77 -23.02
N THR A 70 -8.76 -19.52 -23.00
CA THR A 70 -7.93 -18.40 -22.51
C THR A 70 -7.63 -18.55 -21.03
N GLN A 71 -8.64 -18.89 -20.22
CA GLN A 71 -8.43 -19.12 -18.78
C GLN A 71 -7.53 -20.34 -18.54
N GLU A 72 -7.69 -21.40 -19.30
CA GLU A 72 -6.83 -22.59 -19.22
C GLU A 72 -5.36 -22.24 -19.52
N THR A 73 -5.13 -21.48 -20.59
CA THR A 73 -3.79 -21.00 -20.95
C THR A 73 -3.20 -20.12 -19.85
N ASN A 74 -3.98 -19.18 -19.33
CA ASN A 74 -3.56 -18.26 -18.26
C ASN A 74 -3.22 -19.00 -16.95
N GLN A 75 -4.03 -19.99 -16.58
CA GLN A 75 -3.76 -20.85 -15.42
C GLN A 75 -2.43 -21.59 -15.59
N SER A 76 -2.24 -22.23 -16.74
CA SER A 76 -1.01 -22.98 -17.04
C SER A 76 0.23 -22.08 -17.09
N ALA A 77 0.10 -20.87 -17.62
CA ALA A 77 1.19 -19.90 -17.66
C ALA A 77 1.55 -19.43 -16.24
N ALA A 78 0.57 -19.10 -15.41
CA ALA A 78 0.77 -18.66 -14.04
C ALA A 78 1.52 -19.71 -13.20
N LEU A 79 1.05 -20.96 -13.23
CA LEU A 79 1.68 -22.04 -12.47
C LEU A 79 3.12 -22.28 -12.93
N ARG A 80 3.38 -22.26 -14.25
CA ARG A 80 4.76 -22.38 -14.77
C ARG A 80 5.67 -21.23 -14.28
N TRP A 81 5.16 -20.01 -14.15
CA TRP A 81 5.97 -18.89 -13.62
C TRP A 81 6.28 -19.06 -12.15
N PHE A 82 5.33 -19.57 -11.34
CA PHE A 82 5.59 -19.87 -9.93
C PHE A 82 6.61 -20.99 -9.77
N ASP A 83 6.47 -22.07 -10.55
CA ASP A 83 7.41 -23.19 -10.55
C ASP A 83 8.82 -22.74 -10.97
N ALA A 84 8.93 -21.97 -12.06
CA ALA A 84 10.22 -21.48 -12.56
C ALA A 84 10.93 -20.54 -11.55
N LYS A 85 10.16 -19.78 -10.77
CA LYS A 85 10.67 -18.87 -9.74
C LYS A 85 10.73 -19.52 -8.34
N GLN A 86 10.41 -20.81 -8.24
CA GLN A 86 10.39 -21.58 -6.98
C GLN A 86 9.51 -20.92 -5.90
N ILE A 87 8.39 -20.32 -6.30
CA ILE A 87 7.41 -19.74 -5.39
C ILE A 87 6.43 -20.84 -4.98
N PRO A 88 6.37 -21.21 -3.68
CA PRO A 88 5.44 -22.21 -3.22
C PRO A 88 4.00 -21.70 -3.24
N TYR A 89 3.07 -22.55 -3.66
CA TYR A 89 1.65 -22.21 -3.72
C TYR A 89 0.76 -23.40 -3.37
N THR A 90 -0.46 -23.09 -2.93
CA THR A 90 -1.54 -24.05 -2.72
C THR A 90 -2.61 -23.88 -3.78
N ILE A 91 -3.05 -24.97 -4.39
CA ILE A 91 -4.11 -24.95 -5.39
C ILE A 91 -5.47 -25.13 -4.71
N VAL A 92 -6.41 -24.28 -5.05
CA VAL A 92 -7.85 -24.44 -4.79
C VAL A 92 -8.52 -24.66 -6.14
N ASP A 93 -9.10 -25.84 -6.34
CA ASP A 93 -9.84 -26.13 -7.58
C ASP A 93 -11.29 -25.70 -7.47
N GLY A 94 -11.69 -24.77 -8.31
CA GLY A 94 -13.06 -24.28 -8.38
C GLY A 94 -14.11 -25.32 -8.74
N MET A 95 -13.70 -26.48 -9.28
CA MET A 95 -14.60 -27.61 -9.60
C MET A 95 -14.68 -28.65 -8.49
N ASP A 96 -13.80 -28.62 -7.48
CA ASP A 96 -13.82 -29.57 -6.36
C ASP A 96 -15.00 -29.27 -5.41
N PRO A 97 -15.96 -30.21 -5.27
CA PRO A 97 -17.09 -30.04 -4.35
C PRO A 97 -16.67 -29.86 -2.88
N ASN A 98 -15.55 -30.46 -2.47
CA ASN A 98 -15.03 -30.39 -1.10
C ASN A 98 -14.45 -29.01 -0.78
N GLN A 99 -14.02 -28.26 -1.80
CA GLN A 99 -13.47 -26.91 -1.66
C GLN A 99 -14.49 -25.81 -1.92
N ARG A 100 -15.76 -26.18 -2.12
CA ARG A 100 -16.83 -25.25 -2.51
C ARG A 100 -16.99 -24.07 -1.55
N GLN A 101 -16.94 -24.32 -0.25
CA GLN A 101 -17.09 -23.26 0.74
C GLN A 101 -15.91 -22.28 0.64
N TYR A 102 -14.69 -22.79 0.69
CA TYR A 102 -13.47 -21.98 0.61
C TYR A 102 -13.39 -21.19 -0.70
N ARG A 103 -13.69 -21.83 -1.83
CA ARG A 103 -13.82 -21.15 -3.11
C ARG A 103 -14.81 -19.98 -3.07
N ASN A 104 -15.97 -20.16 -2.44
CA ASN A 104 -16.97 -19.08 -2.36
C ASN A 104 -16.46 -17.92 -1.51
N GLU A 105 -15.77 -18.18 -0.42
CA GLU A 105 -15.10 -17.16 0.40
C GLU A 105 -14.07 -16.37 -0.42
N LEU A 106 -13.27 -17.04 -1.26
CA LEU A 106 -12.33 -16.40 -2.15
C LEU A 106 -13.03 -15.53 -3.21
N PHE A 107 -14.14 -15.99 -3.77
CA PHE A 107 -14.93 -15.17 -4.69
C PHE A 107 -15.54 -13.94 -4.02
N ASP A 108 -15.99 -14.06 -2.79
CA ASP A 108 -16.57 -12.95 -2.05
C ASP A 108 -15.49 -11.89 -1.73
N LEU A 109 -14.25 -12.33 -1.44
CA LEU A 109 -13.10 -11.44 -1.23
C LEU A 109 -12.65 -10.72 -2.50
N SER A 110 -12.65 -11.40 -3.65
CA SER A 110 -12.24 -10.79 -4.92
C SER A 110 -13.35 -9.98 -5.59
N GLY A 111 -14.60 -10.27 -5.28
CA GLY A 111 -15.77 -9.76 -6.00
C GLY A 111 -15.92 -10.33 -7.42
N ILE A 112 -15.12 -11.31 -7.81
CA ILE A 112 -15.05 -11.84 -9.17
C ILE A 112 -15.38 -13.33 -9.17
N ARG A 113 -16.50 -13.73 -9.78
CA ARG A 113 -16.91 -15.13 -9.88
C ARG A 113 -16.66 -15.70 -11.26
N GLY A 114 -16.18 -16.95 -11.32
CA GLY A 114 -16.03 -17.69 -12.57
C GLY A 114 -14.91 -17.21 -13.50
N ASN A 115 -14.04 -16.33 -13.03
CA ASN A 115 -12.83 -15.93 -13.75
C ASN A 115 -11.61 -16.55 -13.07
N TYR A 116 -10.81 -17.26 -13.83
CA TYR A 116 -9.62 -17.98 -13.37
C TYR A 116 -8.41 -17.66 -14.25
N PRO A 117 -7.17 -17.68 -13.69
CA PRO A 117 -6.84 -17.88 -12.27
C PRO A 117 -7.03 -16.61 -11.41
N GLN A 118 -7.17 -16.80 -10.10
CA GLN A 118 -7.11 -15.73 -9.11
C GLN A 118 -6.11 -16.10 -8.02
N PHE A 119 -5.44 -15.09 -7.46
CA PHE A 119 -4.36 -15.27 -6.50
C PHE A 119 -4.68 -14.55 -5.20
N PHE A 120 -4.35 -15.21 -4.08
CA PHE A 120 -4.60 -14.70 -2.74
C PHE A 120 -3.38 -14.96 -1.86
N PHE A 121 -3.19 -14.08 -0.87
CA PHE A 121 -2.28 -14.34 0.23
C PHE A 121 -3.08 -14.74 1.46
N GLU A 122 -2.76 -15.89 2.02
CA GLU A 122 -3.27 -16.35 3.31
C GLU A 122 -2.18 -16.13 4.36
N TYR A 123 -2.48 -15.34 5.37
CA TYR A 123 -1.58 -15.02 6.48
C TYR A 123 -1.76 -16.00 7.65
N GLN A 124 -0.75 -16.11 8.51
CA GLN A 124 -0.81 -17.00 9.68
C GLN A 124 -1.97 -16.70 10.64
N ASN A 125 -2.42 -15.47 10.70
CA ASN A 125 -3.56 -15.07 11.51
C ASN A 125 -4.93 -15.48 10.91
N GLY A 126 -4.92 -16.20 9.79
CA GLY A 126 -6.13 -16.62 9.07
C GLY A 126 -6.73 -15.54 8.16
N THR A 127 -6.13 -14.36 8.07
CA THR A 127 -6.59 -13.33 7.14
C THR A 127 -6.24 -13.73 5.72
N ILE A 128 -7.18 -13.56 4.79
CA ILE A 128 -6.96 -13.79 3.36
C ILE A 128 -7.08 -12.45 2.64
N GLN A 129 -6.11 -12.18 1.76
CA GLN A 129 -6.08 -10.96 0.95
C GLN A 129 -6.06 -11.31 -0.53
N TYR A 130 -6.96 -10.73 -1.29
CA TYR A 130 -6.93 -10.84 -2.75
C TYR A 130 -5.72 -10.08 -3.32
N MET A 131 -4.88 -10.78 -4.07
CA MET A 131 -3.70 -10.22 -4.70
C MET A 131 -3.99 -9.74 -6.13
N GLY A 132 -4.77 -10.51 -6.87
CA GLY A 132 -5.10 -10.18 -8.25
C GLY A 132 -5.46 -11.40 -9.09
N ASN A 133 -5.60 -11.14 -10.37
CA ASN A 133 -5.84 -12.15 -11.41
C ASN A 133 -4.61 -12.32 -12.32
N PHE A 134 -4.78 -13.00 -13.45
CA PHE A 134 -3.69 -13.23 -14.41
C PHE A 134 -3.07 -11.93 -14.92
N SER A 135 -3.85 -10.90 -15.23
CA SER A 135 -3.30 -9.61 -15.70
C SER A 135 -2.40 -8.93 -14.66
N THR A 136 -2.72 -9.07 -13.37
CA THR A 136 -1.85 -8.59 -12.30
C THR A 136 -0.52 -9.34 -12.29
N LEU A 137 -0.57 -10.67 -12.41
CA LEU A 137 0.61 -11.51 -12.44
C LEU A 137 1.48 -11.24 -13.68
N GLU A 138 0.86 -11.05 -14.84
CA GLU A 138 1.52 -10.70 -16.10
C GLU A 138 2.29 -9.37 -15.96
N ARG A 139 1.66 -8.33 -15.42
CA ARG A 139 2.31 -7.05 -15.13
C ARG A 139 3.51 -7.21 -14.19
N LEU A 140 3.41 -8.03 -13.14
CA LEU A 140 4.54 -8.32 -12.25
C LEU A 140 5.67 -9.03 -12.97
N ASN A 141 5.34 -9.95 -13.88
CA ASN A 141 6.33 -10.66 -14.68
C ASN A 141 7.06 -9.71 -15.64
N GLU A 142 6.34 -8.85 -16.32
CA GLU A 142 6.91 -7.81 -17.18
C GLU A 142 7.80 -6.85 -16.39
N SER A 143 7.32 -6.37 -15.25
CA SER A 143 8.10 -5.48 -14.36
C SER A 143 9.38 -6.12 -13.86
N SER A 144 9.37 -7.41 -13.57
CA SER A 144 10.57 -8.14 -13.10
C SER A 144 11.64 -8.29 -14.18
N ASN A 145 11.29 -8.13 -15.45
CA ASN A 145 12.23 -8.17 -16.58
C ASN A 145 12.85 -6.79 -16.91
N LEU A 146 12.47 -5.73 -16.19
CA LEU A 146 13.05 -4.40 -16.40
C LEU A 146 14.52 -4.36 -15.97
N PRO A 147 15.36 -3.53 -16.64
CA PRO A 147 16.74 -3.33 -16.24
C PRO A 147 16.87 -2.85 -14.79
N LEU A 148 17.88 -3.34 -14.08
CA LEU A 148 18.11 -3.01 -12.68
C LEU A 148 18.24 -1.50 -12.43
N GLU A 149 18.78 -0.76 -13.41
CA GLU A 149 18.91 0.70 -13.37
C GLU A 149 17.55 1.40 -13.31
N VAL A 150 16.54 0.86 -14.03
CA VAL A 150 15.17 1.37 -14.01
C VAL A 150 14.52 1.04 -12.64
N LEU A 151 14.66 -0.20 -12.19
CA LEU A 151 14.09 -0.64 -10.91
C LEU A 151 14.71 0.10 -9.71
N SER A 152 15.98 0.48 -9.79
CA SER A 152 16.65 1.24 -8.72
C SER A 152 16.18 2.70 -8.64
N ARG A 153 15.80 3.30 -9.76
CA ARG A 153 15.24 4.67 -9.82
C ARG A 153 13.76 4.73 -9.47
N HIS A 154 13.05 3.63 -9.71
CA HIS A 154 11.59 3.51 -9.56
C HIS A 154 11.26 2.45 -8.52
N VAL A 155 11.51 2.78 -7.26
CA VAL A 155 11.28 1.86 -6.12
C VAL A 155 9.82 1.45 -5.96
N GLU A 156 8.90 2.24 -6.50
CA GLU A 156 7.46 1.98 -6.52
C GLU A 156 7.04 0.82 -7.45
N ILE A 157 7.88 0.44 -8.41
CA ILE A 157 7.58 -0.68 -9.32
C ILE A 157 7.57 -1.98 -8.53
N GLU A 158 6.42 -2.66 -8.55
CA GLU A 158 6.26 -3.99 -7.99
C GLU A 158 6.85 -5.04 -8.93
N THR A 159 7.64 -5.95 -8.37
CA THR A 159 8.20 -7.10 -9.08
C THR A 159 7.82 -8.40 -8.38
N PHE A 160 8.03 -9.56 -9.02
CA PHE A 160 7.81 -10.86 -8.39
C PHE A 160 8.55 -10.99 -7.06
N GLU A 161 9.81 -10.57 -7.03
CA GLU A 161 10.66 -10.69 -5.86
C GLU A 161 10.14 -9.84 -4.69
N LYS A 162 9.64 -8.64 -4.97
CA LYS A 162 9.06 -7.77 -3.95
C LYS A 162 7.74 -8.31 -3.39
N VAL A 163 6.90 -8.89 -4.26
CA VAL A 163 5.56 -9.35 -3.89
C VAL A 163 5.60 -10.73 -3.24
N PHE A 164 6.43 -11.64 -3.75
CA PHE A 164 6.46 -13.04 -3.33
C PHE A 164 7.67 -13.42 -2.46
N GLY A 165 8.64 -12.53 -2.25
CA GLY A 165 9.82 -12.84 -1.45
C GLY A 165 9.49 -13.38 -0.07
N SER A 166 8.53 -12.77 0.62
CA SER A 166 8.07 -13.24 1.95
C SER A 166 7.33 -14.60 1.91
N VAL A 167 6.77 -15.00 0.76
CA VAL A 167 6.21 -16.36 0.58
C VAL A 167 7.33 -17.38 0.53
N VAL A 168 8.39 -17.09 -0.23
CA VAL A 168 9.56 -17.98 -0.34
C VAL A 168 10.28 -18.13 1.01
N ASP A 169 10.45 -17.02 1.73
CA ASP A 169 11.12 -17.03 3.04
C ASP A 169 10.32 -17.80 4.11
N SER A 170 9.01 -17.93 3.94
CA SER A 170 8.16 -18.71 4.85
C SER A 170 8.32 -20.21 4.74
N PHE A 171 8.97 -20.70 3.68
CA PHE A 171 9.16 -22.13 3.39
C PHE A 171 10.60 -22.61 3.53
N ARG A 172 11.52 -21.71 3.89
CA ARG A 172 12.92 -22.04 4.23
C ARG A 172 13.09 -22.22 5.72
#